data_0807b3710eb244bc0acda06facdb4035
#
_entry.id   0807b3710eb244bc0acda06facdb4035
#
_cell.length_a   1.000
_cell.length_b   1.000
_cell.length_c   1.000
_cell.angle_alpha   90.00
_cell.angle_beta   90.00
_cell.angle_gamma   90.00
#
_symmetry.space_group_name_H-M   'P 1'
#
loop_
_entity.id
_entity.type
_entity.pdbx_description
1 polymer ?
#
loop_
_entity_poly.entity_id
_entity_poly.type
_entity_poly.pdbx_seq_one_letter_code
_entity_poly.pdbx_strand_id
1 'polypeptide(L)'
;MFFYCKHEDPQRTTFIAVLKAVLSQLLRWDDDLLPWCYEKFLTSGQLVLSSDNLCKELLHALLLNAPKTFIIIDGLDECNRSDWKPLLNFLAEIVNVCDVQVPGKLRVMIISQNEDNIRDNLRAFSEIALKANDNELDIQKYVQGWCRKIQDKFELENEETDYICQSTCYRAHGKFP
;
A
#
# COMPACT_ATOMS: atom_id res chain seq x y z
N MET A 1 7.88 6.27 -3.15
CA MET A 1 7.76 4.88 -3.68
C MET A 1 6.42 4.32 -3.29
N PHE A 2 5.88 3.39 -4.06
CA PHE A 2 4.59 2.78 -3.76
C PHE A 2 4.58 1.30 -4.14
N PHE A 3 3.72 0.53 -3.47
CA PHE A 3 3.46 -0.87 -3.77
C PHE A 3 1.97 -1.15 -3.57
N TYR A 4 1.36 -1.83 -4.52
CA TYR A 4 -0.01 -2.32 -4.43
C TYR A 4 0.02 -3.83 -4.23
N CYS A 5 -0.40 -4.27 -3.06
CA CYS A 5 -0.66 -5.69 -2.82
C CYS A 5 -1.85 -6.13 -3.68
N LYS A 6 -1.86 -7.38 -4.11
CA LYS A 6 -2.96 -7.92 -4.88
C LYS A 6 -3.11 -9.40 -4.59
N HIS A 7 -4.26 -9.78 -4.08
CA HIS A 7 -4.61 -11.17 -3.81
C HIS A 7 -4.42 -12.05 -5.08
N GLU A 8 -3.96 -13.28 -4.89
CA GLU A 8 -3.70 -14.25 -5.96
C GLU A 8 -2.62 -13.85 -6.99
N ASP A 9 -1.88 -12.77 -6.77
CA ASP A 9 -0.73 -12.41 -7.60
C ASP A 9 0.58 -12.67 -6.83
N PRO A 10 1.33 -13.75 -7.12
CA PRO A 10 2.56 -14.09 -6.40
C PRO A 10 3.64 -13.01 -6.42
N GLN A 11 3.58 -12.11 -7.39
CA GLN A 11 4.50 -10.98 -7.49
C GLN A 11 4.05 -9.79 -6.62
N ARG A 12 2.87 -9.85 -6.00
CA ARG A 12 2.28 -8.75 -5.24
C ARG A 12 1.71 -9.15 -3.87
N THR A 13 1.93 -10.40 -3.43
CA THR A 13 1.39 -10.92 -2.17
C THR A 13 2.43 -11.28 -1.14
N THR A 14 3.73 -11.23 -1.50
CA THR A 14 4.81 -11.71 -0.64
C THR A 14 5.68 -10.58 -0.10
N PHE A 15 6.26 -10.80 1.09
CA PHE A 15 7.22 -9.91 1.70
C PHE A 15 8.37 -9.54 0.74
N ILE A 16 8.98 -10.54 0.10
CA ILE A 16 10.08 -10.32 -0.84
C ILE A 16 9.66 -9.49 -2.06
N ALA A 17 8.41 -9.60 -2.50
CA ALA A 17 7.89 -8.80 -3.61
C ALA A 17 7.84 -7.31 -3.26
N VAL A 18 7.39 -6.97 -2.04
CA VAL A 18 7.42 -5.59 -1.53
C VAL A 18 8.85 -5.05 -1.50
N LEU A 19 9.79 -5.82 -0.92
CA LEU A 19 11.19 -5.40 -0.82
C LEU A 19 11.81 -5.14 -2.20
N LYS A 20 11.61 -6.05 -3.15
CA LYS A 20 12.11 -5.91 -4.53
C LYS A 20 11.52 -4.71 -5.25
N ALA A 21 10.23 -4.46 -5.08
CA ALA A 21 9.56 -3.33 -5.72
C ALA A 21 10.10 -2.00 -5.19
N VAL A 22 10.28 -1.87 -3.88
CA VAL A 22 10.87 -0.67 -3.27
C VAL A 22 12.32 -0.50 -3.73
N LEU A 23 13.12 -1.57 -3.72
CA LEU A 23 14.50 -1.56 -4.19
C LEU A 23 14.59 -1.12 -5.66
N SER A 24 13.76 -1.69 -6.53
CA SER A 24 13.72 -1.33 -7.95
C SER A 24 13.37 0.14 -8.17
N GLN A 25 12.49 0.71 -7.37
CA GLN A 25 12.13 2.13 -7.48
C GLN A 25 13.25 3.03 -6.98
N LEU A 26 13.96 2.65 -5.92
CA LEU A 26 15.14 3.37 -5.44
C LEU A 26 16.24 3.41 -6.51
N LEU A 27 16.55 2.25 -7.10
CA LEU A 27 17.61 2.15 -8.13
C LEU A 27 17.27 2.90 -9.43
N ARG A 28 15.97 3.05 -9.75
CA ARG A 28 15.54 3.86 -10.91
C ARG A 28 15.62 5.35 -10.65
N TRP A 29 15.56 5.75 -9.40
CA TRP A 29 15.57 7.15 -9.02
C TRP A 29 16.99 7.70 -8.88
N ASP A 30 17.97 6.84 -8.55
CA ASP A 30 19.37 7.20 -8.39
C ASP A 30 20.26 6.10 -9.02
N ASP A 31 20.72 6.37 -10.23
CA ASP A 31 21.55 5.44 -11.01
C ASP A 31 22.92 5.20 -10.36
N ASP A 32 23.41 6.10 -9.52
CA ASP A 32 24.69 5.97 -8.83
C ASP A 32 24.66 4.85 -7.77
N LEU A 33 23.48 4.45 -7.33
CA LEU A 33 23.31 3.33 -6.40
C LEU A 33 23.44 1.95 -7.06
N LEU A 34 23.22 1.87 -8.36
CA LEU A 34 23.20 0.61 -9.10
C LEU A 34 24.53 -0.16 -9.07
N PRO A 35 25.70 0.45 -9.28
CA PRO A 35 26.99 -0.26 -9.25
C PRO A 35 27.24 -0.91 -7.90
N TRP A 36 26.95 -0.20 -6.80
CA TRP A 36 27.13 -0.72 -5.45
C TRP A 36 26.19 -1.90 -5.16
N CYS A 37 24.90 -1.79 -5.54
CA CYS A 37 23.94 -2.87 -5.40
C CYS A 37 24.35 -4.09 -6.24
N TYR A 38 24.83 -3.87 -7.45
CA TYR A 38 25.25 -4.93 -8.35
C TYR A 38 26.46 -5.69 -7.80
N GLU A 39 27.47 -4.99 -7.26
CA GLU A 39 28.62 -5.60 -6.61
C GLU A 39 28.19 -6.49 -5.43
N LYS A 40 27.32 -5.97 -4.56
CA LYS A 40 26.76 -6.73 -3.43
C LYS A 40 25.98 -7.96 -3.89
N PHE A 41 25.20 -7.83 -4.94
CA PHE A 41 24.48 -8.94 -5.53
C PHE A 41 25.41 -10.00 -6.11
N LEU A 42 26.45 -9.62 -6.86
CA LEU A 42 27.43 -10.54 -7.42
C LEU A 42 28.18 -11.32 -6.33
N THR A 43 28.59 -10.66 -5.26
CA THR A 43 29.30 -11.30 -4.14
C THR A 43 28.41 -12.28 -3.36
N SER A 44 27.08 -12.15 -3.48
CA SER A 44 26.14 -13.09 -2.83
C SER A 44 26.09 -14.47 -3.48
N GLY A 45 26.63 -14.61 -4.71
CA GLY A 45 26.56 -15.86 -5.48
C GLY A 45 25.16 -16.26 -5.98
N GLN A 46 24.16 -15.38 -5.86
CA GLN A 46 22.80 -15.64 -6.32
C GLN A 46 22.66 -15.29 -7.81
N LEU A 47 21.90 -16.10 -8.55
CA LEU A 47 21.54 -15.80 -9.94
C LEU A 47 20.34 -14.84 -10.03
N VAL A 48 19.48 -14.88 -9.02
CA VAL A 48 18.31 -14.03 -8.89
C VAL A 48 18.22 -13.58 -7.45
N LEU A 49 17.86 -12.33 -7.22
CA LEU A 49 17.65 -11.78 -5.88
C LEU A 49 16.42 -12.45 -5.24
N SER A 50 16.65 -13.53 -4.49
CA SER A 50 15.59 -14.32 -3.85
C SER A 50 15.69 -14.34 -2.33
N SER A 51 16.77 -13.82 -1.76
CA SER A 51 17.01 -13.76 -0.32
C SER A 51 16.38 -12.52 0.29
N ASP A 52 15.47 -12.70 1.26
CA ASP A 52 14.90 -11.62 2.06
C ASP A 52 15.99 -10.84 2.80
N ASN A 53 17.00 -11.53 3.35
CA ASN A 53 18.08 -10.91 4.08
C ASN A 53 18.92 -10.00 3.19
N LEU A 54 19.28 -10.44 1.99
CA LEU A 54 20.01 -9.60 1.05
C LEU A 54 19.18 -8.39 0.63
N CYS A 55 17.88 -8.57 0.34
CA CYS A 55 17.00 -7.44 0.04
C CYS A 55 16.92 -6.43 1.20
N LYS A 56 16.84 -6.91 2.43
CA LYS A 56 16.84 -6.04 3.63
C LYS A 56 18.14 -5.27 3.77
N GLU A 57 19.30 -5.94 3.63
CA GLU A 57 20.61 -5.28 3.69
C GLU A 57 20.74 -4.18 2.64
N LEU A 58 20.37 -4.48 1.40
CA LEU A 58 20.40 -3.50 0.31
C LEU A 58 19.47 -2.31 0.61
N LEU A 59 18.24 -2.57 0.98
CA LEU A 59 17.26 -1.51 1.30
C LEU A 59 17.70 -0.69 2.51
N HIS A 60 18.23 -1.31 3.54
CA HIS A 60 18.72 -0.63 4.72
C HIS A 60 19.82 0.37 4.36
N ALA A 61 20.84 -0.07 3.61
CA ALA A 61 21.95 0.79 3.20
C ALA A 61 21.47 1.93 2.28
N LEU A 62 20.58 1.64 1.32
CA LEU A 62 20.08 2.63 0.39
C LEU A 62 19.17 3.68 1.07
N LEU A 63 18.24 3.26 1.91
CA LEU A 63 17.31 4.17 2.60
C LEU A 63 18.03 5.07 3.62
N LEU A 64 19.11 4.59 4.23
CA LEU A 64 19.96 5.41 5.09
C LEU A 64 20.67 6.52 4.35
N ASN A 65 21.00 6.33 3.08
CA ASN A 65 21.70 7.31 2.27
C ASN A 65 20.79 8.11 1.34
N ALA A 66 19.54 7.63 1.13
CA ALA A 66 18.54 8.33 0.33
C ALA A 66 18.15 9.68 0.96
N PRO A 67 17.69 10.65 0.18
CA PRO A 67 17.06 11.87 0.72
C PRO A 67 15.73 11.53 1.40
N LYS A 68 14.99 12.58 1.77
CA LYS A 68 13.66 12.38 2.38
C LYS A 68 12.76 11.51 1.50
N THR A 69 12.32 10.38 2.03
CA THR A 69 11.66 9.32 1.30
C THR A 69 10.30 8.98 1.90
N PHE A 70 9.33 8.72 1.03
CA PHE A 70 8.00 8.22 1.39
C PHE A 70 7.76 6.86 0.73
N ILE A 71 7.30 5.87 1.50
CA ILE A 71 6.86 4.56 1.02
C ILE A 71 5.38 4.41 1.32
N ILE A 72 4.60 4.07 0.30
CA ILE A 72 3.16 3.79 0.43
C ILE A 72 2.94 2.33 0.06
N ILE A 73 2.33 1.56 0.96
CA ILE A 73 1.91 0.18 0.73
C ILE A 73 0.39 0.15 0.84
N ASP A 74 -0.27 -0.18 -0.26
CA ASP A 74 -1.72 -0.24 -0.35
C ASP A 74 -2.19 -1.69 -0.45
N GLY A 75 -3.29 -2.02 0.24
CA GLY A 75 -3.88 -3.35 0.26
C GLY A 75 -3.07 -4.38 1.05
N LEU A 76 -2.49 -4.01 2.20
CA LEU A 76 -1.70 -4.96 3.00
C LEU A 76 -2.49 -6.21 3.38
N ASP A 77 -3.80 -6.10 3.57
CA ASP A 77 -4.73 -7.20 3.83
C ASP A 77 -4.79 -8.22 2.68
N GLU A 78 -4.43 -7.84 1.47
CA GLU A 78 -4.34 -8.72 0.30
C GLU A 78 -3.02 -9.53 0.24
N CYS A 79 -2.04 -9.18 1.07
CA CYS A 79 -0.79 -9.93 1.18
C CYS A 79 -0.97 -11.23 2.00
N ASN A 80 -0.03 -12.17 1.84
CA ASN A 80 -0.01 -13.38 2.66
C ASN A 80 0.09 -13.01 4.14
N ARG A 81 -0.76 -13.56 4.98
CA ARG A 81 -0.80 -13.28 6.42
C ARG A 81 0.52 -13.59 7.14
N SER A 82 1.24 -14.62 6.69
CA SER A 82 2.57 -14.97 7.21
C SER A 82 3.61 -13.87 7.01
N ASP A 83 3.42 -13.03 6.00
CA ASP A 83 4.37 -12.01 5.57
C ASP A 83 4.13 -10.65 6.22
N TRP A 84 2.94 -10.42 6.82
CA TRP A 84 2.61 -9.14 7.46
C TRP A 84 3.59 -8.78 8.57
N LYS A 85 3.78 -9.68 9.55
CA LYS A 85 4.64 -9.42 10.70
C LYS A 85 6.11 -9.16 10.32
N PRO A 86 6.74 -9.98 9.46
CA PRO A 86 8.09 -9.70 8.96
C PRO A 86 8.20 -8.35 8.25
N LEU A 87 7.22 -8.00 7.41
CA LEU A 87 7.20 -6.74 6.68
C LEU A 87 7.06 -5.54 7.63
N LEU A 88 6.08 -5.57 8.52
CA LEU A 88 5.83 -4.49 9.47
C LEU A 88 7.01 -4.26 10.41
N ASN A 89 7.62 -5.35 10.91
CA ASN A 89 8.81 -5.25 11.77
C ASN A 89 9.98 -4.62 11.02
N PHE A 90 10.24 -5.04 9.79
CA PHE A 90 11.31 -4.45 8.98
C PHE A 90 11.07 -2.96 8.70
N LEU A 91 9.85 -2.58 8.33
CA LEU A 91 9.51 -1.18 8.07
C LEU A 91 9.62 -0.33 9.34
N ALA A 92 9.17 -0.83 10.48
CA ALA A 92 9.30 -0.14 11.75
C ALA A 92 10.77 0.06 12.15
N GLU A 93 11.58 -0.99 12.00
CA GLU A 93 13.03 -0.94 12.27
C GLU A 93 13.72 0.10 11.43
N ILE A 94 13.55 0.07 10.10
CA ILE A 94 14.23 1.00 9.19
C ILE A 94 13.78 2.44 9.38
N VAL A 95 12.50 2.69 9.68
CA VAL A 95 12.00 4.03 10.03
C VAL A 95 12.69 4.54 11.28
N ASN A 96 12.77 3.73 12.34
CA ASN A 96 13.44 4.12 13.58
C ASN A 96 14.93 4.42 13.37
N VAL A 97 15.63 3.58 12.60
CA VAL A 97 17.06 3.80 12.30
C VAL A 97 17.27 5.10 11.49
N CYS A 98 16.42 5.35 10.51
CA CYS A 98 16.47 6.60 9.74
C CYS A 98 16.15 7.83 10.61
N ASP A 99 15.18 7.73 11.51
CA ASP A 99 14.77 8.85 12.39
C ASP A 99 15.83 9.21 13.43
N VAL A 100 16.65 8.25 13.87
CA VAL A 100 17.82 8.53 14.74
C VAL A 100 18.83 9.43 14.03
N GLN A 101 19.04 9.25 12.73
CA GLN A 101 19.96 10.09 11.95
C GLN A 101 19.35 11.45 11.61
N VAL A 102 18.15 11.43 11.00
CA VAL A 102 17.43 12.63 10.56
C VAL A 102 15.93 12.40 10.79
N PRO A 103 15.31 13.05 11.78
CA PRO A 103 13.88 12.91 12.02
C PRO A 103 13.04 13.21 10.79
N GLY A 104 12.15 12.30 10.43
CA GLY A 104 11.26 12.42 9.27
C GLY A 104 11.91 12.09 7.92
N LYS A 105 13.12 11.54 7.91
CA LYS A 105 13.82 11.14 6.69
C LYS A 105 13.06 10.06 5.92
N LEU A 106 12.56 9.04 6.62
CA LEU A 106 11.72 8.00 6.05
C LEU A 106 10.34 8.04 6.68
N ARG A 107 9.31 8.03 5.86
CA ARG A 107 7.91 7.88 6.29
C ARG A 107 7.26 6.75 5.51
N VAL A 108 6.55 5.89 6.23
CA VAL A 108 5.82 4.77 5.66
C VAL A 108 4.33 4.96 5.94
N MET A 109 3.52 4.84 4.91
CA MET A 109 2.06 4.80 4.98
C MET A 109 1.59 3.43 4.56
N ILE A 110 0.78 2.80 5.39
CA ILE A 110 0.18 1.50 5.12
C ILE A 110 -1.32 1.70 5.04
N ILE A 111 -1.92 1.21 3.95
CA ILE A 111 -3.35 1.24 3.71
C ILE A 111 -3.83 -0.20 3.69
N SER A 112 -4.86 -0.51 4.47
CA SER A 112 -5.46 -1.85 4.53
C SER A 112 -6.89 -1.78 5.04
N GLN A 113 -7.63 -2.86 4.84
CA GLN A 113 -8.87 -3.08 5.59
C GLN A 113 -8.54 -3.25 7.09
N ASN A 114 -9.55 -3.00 7.93
CA ASN A 114 -9.39 -3.11 9.39
C ASN A 114 -9.35 -4.59 9.81
N GLU A 115 -8.16 -5.16 9.77
CA GLU A 115 -7.85 -6.52 10.23
C GLU A 115 -7.20 -6.46 11.61
N ASP A 116 -7.70 -7.24 12.56
CA ASP A 116 -7.20 -7.21 13.96
C ASP A 116 -5.71 -7.48 14.04
N ASN A 117 -5.19 -8.43 13.26
CA ASN A 117 -3.77 -8.77 13.25
C ASN A 117 -2.88 -7.63 12.73
N ILE A 118 -3.35 -6.87 11.75
CA ILE A 118 -2.62 -5.70 11.22
C ILE A 118 -2.61 -4.60 12.28
N ARG A 119 -3.79 -4.30 12.83
CA ARG A 119 -3.94 -3.29 13.89
C ARG A 119 -3.09 -3.59 15.11
N ASP A 120 -3.05 -4.85 15.55
CA ASP A 120 -2.25 -5.27 16.72
C ASP A 120 -0.75 -5.06 16.50
N ASN A 121 -0.24 -5.29 15.29
CA ASN A 121 1.15 -5.04 14.96
C ASN A 121 1.48 -3.55 14.78
N LEU A 122 0.49 -2.72 14.52
CA LEU A 122 0.65 -1.27 14.28
C LEU A 122 0.21 -0.38 15.46
N ARG A 123 -0.15 -0.95 16.62
CA ARG A 123 -0.65 -0.19 17.79
C ARG A 123 0.24 0.96 18.26
N ALA A 124 1.53 0.88 18.02
CA ALA A 124 2.51 1.90 18.42
C ALA A 124 2.61 3.07 17.42
N PHE A 125 1.91 2.99 16.29
CA PHE A 125 1.98 3.97 15.21
C PHE A 125 0.69 4.77 15.10
N SER A 126 0.76 5.92 14.44
CA SER A 126 -0.43 6.77 14.18
C SER A 126 -1.38 6.06 13.22
N GLU A 127 -2.65 6.04 13.55
CA GLU A 127 -3.72 5.45 12.74
C GLU A 127 -4.66 6.56 12.24
N ILE A 128 -5.09 6.43 10.99
CA ILE A 128 -6.17 7.21 10.39
C ILE A 128 -7.25 6.22 9.98
N ALA A 129 -8.33 6.15 10.77
CA ALA A 129 -9.47 5.28 10.48
C ALA A 129 -10.47 6.02 9.59
N LEU A 130 -10.71 5.50 8.37
CA LEU A 130 -11.79 5.96 7.50
C LEU A 130 -13.09 5.29 7.93
N LYS A 131 -14.08 6.10 8.29
CA LYS A 131 -15.42 5.63 8.67
C LYS A 131 -16.37 5.72 7.48
N ALA A 132 -17.45 4.95 7.52
CA ALA A 132 -18.48 4.95 6.48
C ALA A 132 -19.01 6.37 6.17
N ASN A 133 -19.17 7.20 7.21
CA ASN A 133 -19.68 8.57 7.06
C ASN A 133 -18.68 9.52 6.37
N ASP A 134 -17.38 9.21 6.39
CA ASP A 134 -16.37 10.07 5.78
C ASP A 134 -16.48 10.10 4.24
N ASN A 135 -17.02 9.02 3.66
CA ASN A 135 -17.18 8.86 2.21
C ASN A 135 -18.64 9.04 1.73
N GLU A 136 -19.58 9.31 2.61
CA GLU A 136 -21.02 9.31 2.28
C GLU A 136 -21.37 10.29 1.15
N LEU A 137 -20.87 11.51 1.23
CA LEU A 137 -21.14 12.55 0.22
C LEU A 137 -20.51 12.19 -1.16
N ASP A 138 -19.35 11.58 -1.17
CA ASP A 138 -18.68 11.18 -2.40
C ASP A 138 -19.38 10.00 -3.05
N ILE A 139 -19.84 9.04 -2.25
CA ILE A 139 -20.67 7.92 -2.69
C ILE A 139 -21.98 8.44 -3.28
N GLN A 140 -22.66 9.37 -2.61
CA GLN A 140 -23.90 9.97 -3.12
C GLN A 140 -23.69 10.64 -4.49
N LYS A 141 -22.63 11.44 -4.66
CA LYS A 141 -22.30 12.07 -5.94
C LYS A 141 -22.02 11.04 -7.04
N TYR A 142 -21.24 10.01 -6.72
CA TYR A 142 -20.93 8.92 -7.64
C TYR A 142 -22.19 8.20 -8.09
N VAL A 143 -23.02 7.75 -7.16
CA VAL A 143 -24.25 7.04 -7.41
C VAL A 143 -25.24 7.89 -8.23
N GLN A 144 -25.40 9.18 -7.90
CA GLN A 144 -26.25 10.11 -8.67
C GLN A 144 -25.79 10.19 -10.16
N GLY A 145 -24.46 10.24 -10.39
CA GLY A 145 -23.92 10.24 -11.74
C GLY A 145 -24.26 8.97 -12.53
N TRP A 146 -24.27 7.82 -11.87
CA TRP A 146 -24.67 6.55 -12.49
C TRP A 146 -26.18 6.42 -12.65
N CYS A 147 -26.98 6.86 -11.67
CA CYS A 147 -28.45 6.82 -11.75
C CYS A 147 -28.98 7.62 -12.95
N ARG A 148 -28.38 8.80 -13.23
CA ARG A 148 -28.73 9.57 -14.45
C ARG A 148 -28.46 8.79 -15.73
N LYS A 149 -27.31 8.12 -15.83
CA LYS A 149 -26.98 7.28 -17.01
C LYS A 149 -27.92 6.10 -17.17
N ILE A 150 -28.34 5.49 -16.06
CA ILE A 150 -29.31 4.38 -16.06
C ILE A 150 -30.69 4.91 -16.47
N GLN A 151 -31.11 6.05 -15.92
CA GLN A 151 -32.36 6.72 -16.27
C GLN A 151 -32.44 6.98 -17.79
N ASP A 152 -31.41 7.62 -18.34
CA ASP A 152 -31.33 7.93 -19.77
C ASP A 152 -31.35 6.67 -20.65
N LYS A 153 -30.64 5.62 -20.21
CA LYS A 153 -30.51 4.38 -20.98
C LYS A 153 -31.78 3.53 -21.00
N PHE A 154 -32.52 3.52 -19.91
CA PHE A 154 -33.67 2.65 -19.71
C PHE A 154 -34.99 3.43 -19.65
N GLU A 155 -34.95 4.75 -19.91
CA GLU A 155 -36.12 5.64 -19.92
C GLU A 155 -36.95 5.54 -18.61
N LEU A 156 -36.25 5.43 -17.45
CA LEU A 156 -36.89 5.28 -16.15
C LEU A 156 -37.56 6.57 -15.69
N GLU A 157 -38.66 6.42 -14.93
CA GLU A 157 -39.26 7.56 -14.26
C GLU A 157 -38.42 8.06 -13.09
N ASN A 158 -38.66 9.30 -12.67
CA ASN A 158 -37.88 9.92 -11.58
C ASN A 158 -37.99 9.14 -10.26
N GLU A 159 -39.20 8.61 -9.94
CA GLU A 159 -39.42 7.83 -8.72
C GLU A 159 -38.62 6.52 -8.70
N GLU A 160 -38.52 5.83 -9.84
CA GLU A 160 -37.74 4.61 -9.98
C GLU A 160 -36.22 4.91 -9.83
N THR A 161 -35.78 6.01 -10.48
CA THR A 161 -34.38 6.47 -10.41
C THR A 161 -34.00 6.85 -8.99
N ASP A 162 -34.85 7.59 -8.27
CA ASP A 162 -34.62 7.96 -6.87
C ASP A 162 -34.56 6.75 -5.96
N TYR A 163 -35.45 5.76 -6.16
CA TYR A 163 -35.41 4.50 -5.41
C TYR A 163 -34.10 3.75 -5.61
N ILE A 164 -33.63 3.61 -6.85
CA ILE A 164 -32.34 2.97 -7.18
C ILE A 164 -31.19 3.72 -6.51
N CYS A 165 -31.20 5.05 -6.59
CA CYS A 165 -30.16 5.90 -6.02
C CYS A 165 -30.08 5.73 -4.49
N GLN A 166 -31.22 5.85 -3.80
CA GLN A 166 -31.30 5.71 -2.34
C GLN A 166 -30.92 4.28 -1.89
N SER A 167 -31.43 3.26 -2.57
CA SER A 167 -31.13 1.86 -2.25
C SER A 167 -29.66 1.54 -2.42
N THR A 168 -29.00 2.08 -3.46
CA THR A 168 -27.57 1.89 -3.72
C THR A 168 -26.73 2.60 -2.68
N CYS A 169 -27.01 3.86 -2.36
CA CYS A 169 -26.33 4.60 -1.30
C CYS A 169 -26.43 3.90 0.06
N TYR A 170 -27.64 3.44 0.42
CA TYR A 170 -27.87 2.72 1.68
C TYR A 170 -27.06 1.42 1.77
N ARG A 171 -27.00 0.65 0.68
CA ARG A 171 -26.27 -0.63 0.64
C ARG A 171 -24.76 -0.47 0.56
N ALA A 172 -24.26 0.66 0.13
CA ALA A 172 -22.83 0.92 -0.01
C ALA A 172 -22.07 0.89 1.34
N HIS A 173 -22.74 1.23 2.47
CA HIS A 173 -22.14 1.23 3.81
C HIS A 173 -20.76 1.91 3.86
N GLY A 174 -20.59 3.04 3.16
CA GLY A 174 -19.30 3.76 3.11
C GLY A 174 -18.26 3.18 2.14
N LYS A 175 -18.60 2.18 1.36
CA LYS A 175 -17.75 1.62 0.29
C LYS A 175 -18.32 2.03 -1.07
N PHE A 176 -17.44 2.34 -2.01
CA PHE A 176 -17.87 2.55 -3.40
C PHE A 176 -18.43 1.25 -3.95
N PRO A 177 -19.58 1.31 -4.64
CA PRO A 177 -20.23 0.15 -5.24
C PRO A 177 -19.44 -0.40 -6.43
#